data_e35efe76c6d132c238ff758daa9f41bd
#
_entry.id   e35efe76c6d132c238ff758daa9f41bd
#
_cell.length_a   1.000
_cell.length_b   1.000
_cell.length_c   1.000
_cell.angle_alpha   90.00
_cell.angle_beta   90.00
_cell.angle_gamma   90.00
#
_symmetry.space_group_name_H-M   'P 1'
#
loop_
_entity.id
_entity.type
_entity.pdbx_description
1 polymer ?
#
loop_
_entity_poly.entity_id
_entity_poly.type
_entity_poly.pdbx_seq_one_letter_code
_entity_poly.pdbx_strand_id
1 'polypeptide(L)' 'MFKKLAKIKYLPNNYEIIENGDHVICAISGKKIGLNELNYWNVDLQEPYYSYIEAFKKRDKLK' A
#
# COMPACT_ATOMS: atom_id res chain seq x y z
N MET A 1 17.31 1.70 -3.61
CA MET A 1 16.62 0.87 -4.59
C MET A 1 15.82 -0.23 -3.91
N PHE A 2 14.68 -0.62 -4.50
CA PHE A 2 13.77 -1.57 -3.86
C PHE A 2 14.28 -3.00 -4.06
N LYS A 3 14.68 -3.64 -2.97
CA LYS A 3 15.26 -4.98 -3.02
C LYS A 3 14.42 -6.04 -2.32
N LYS A 4 13.64 -5.65 -1.31
CA LYS A 4 12.89 -6.62 -0.52
C LYS A 4 11.47 -6.13 -0.27
N LEU A 5 10.50 -6.96 -0.60
CA LEU A 5 9.09 -6.67 -0.34
C LEU A 5 8.81 -6.73 1.16
N ALA A 6 8.25 -5.66 1.69
CA ALA A 6 7.86 -5.62 3.10
C ALA A 6 6.48 -6.25 3.27
N LYS A 7 6.26 -6.83 4.45
CA LYS A 7 4.94 -7.32 4.83
C LYS A 7 4.39 -6.39 5.91
N ILE A 8 3.23 -5.82 5.65
CA ILE A 8 2.71 -4.74 6.49
C ILE A 8 1.25 -5.01 6.84
N LYS A 9 0.91 -4.71 8.09
CA LYS A 9 -0.48 -4.65 8.54
C LYS A 9 -0.92 -3.20 8.53
N TYR A 10 -1.95 -2.89 7.76
CA TYR A 10 -2.45 -1.52 7.61
C TYR A 10 -3.49 -1.21 8.66
N LEU A 11 -3.34 -0.05 9.31
CA LEU A 11 -4.22 0.43 10.37
C LEU A 11 -4.81 1.77 9.95
N PRO A 12 -5.88 2.25 10.61
CA PRO A 12 -6.55 3.49 10.18
C PRO A 12 -5.64 4.71 10.08
N ASN A 13 -4.71 4.88 11.02
CA ASN A 13 -3.85 6.06 11.06
C ASN A 13 -2.37 5.74 10.95
N ASN A 14 -2.02 4.46 10.75
CA ASN A 14 -0.64 4.04 10.78
C ASN A 14 -0.52 2.65 10.16
N TYR A 15 0.66 2.10 10.16
CA TYR A 15 0.88 0.71 9.73
C TYR A 15 1.92 0.06 10.61
N GLU A 16 1.89 -1.29 10.60
CA GLU A 16 2.80 -2.12 11.39
C GLU A 16 3.62 -2.99 10.45
N ILE A 17 4.94 -3.00 10.60
CA ILE A 17 5.79 -3.84 9.78
C ILE A 17 5.85 -5.23 10.38
N ILE A 18 5.31 -6.22 9.66
CA ILE A 18 5.33 -7.62 10.08
C ILE A 18 6.65 -8.27 9.65
N GLU A 19 7.06 -8.04 8.41
CA GLU A 19 8.34 -8.48 7.88
C GLU A 19 9.06 -7.29 7.28
N ASN A 20 10.30 -7.08 7.66
CA ASN A 20 11.09 -5.95 7.18
C ASN A 20 11.30 -6.01 5.67
N GLY A 21 11.26 -4.85 5.07
CA GLY A 21 11.50 -4.68 3.65
C GLY A 21 11.59 -3.19 3.36
N ASP A 22 11.80 -2.84 2.10
CA ASP A 22 11.97 -1.45 1.72
C ASP A 22 10.80 -0.91 0.88
N HIS A 23 9.87 -1.78 0.46
CA HIS A 23 8.76 -1.36 -0.39
C HIS A 23 7.58 -2.32 -0.27
N VAL A 24 6.43 -1.86 -0.80
CA VAL A 24 5.25 -2.69 -1.04
C VAL A 24 4.80 -2.46 -2.48
N ILE A 25 3.86 -3.29 -2.95
CA ILE A 25 3.37 -3.22 -4.32
C ILE A 25 1.94 -2.69 -4.31
N CYS A 26 1.68 -1.67 -5.14
CA CYS A 26 0.33 -1.12 -5.28
C CYS A 26 -0.64 -2.19 -5.78
N ALA A 27 -1.80 -2.29 -5.14
CA ALA A 27 -2.79 -3.30 -5.50
C ALA A 27 -3.47 -3.01 -6.83
N ILE A 28 -3.42 -1.76 -7.31
CA ILE A 28 -4.08 -1.35 -8.54
C ILE A 28 -3.12 -1.32 -9.72
N SER A 29 -1.99 -0.60 -9.56
CA SER A 29 -1.08 -0.37 -10.67
C SER A 29 0.10 -1.32 -10.71
N GLY A 30 0.38 -2.03 -9.62
CA GLY A 30 1.54 -2.90 -9.53
C GLY A 30 2.86 -2.17 -9.36
N LYS A 31 2.81 -0.87 -9.11
CA LYS A 31 4.02 -0.08 -8.91
C LYS A 31 4.61 -0.31 -7.53
N LYS A 32 5.93 -0.21 -7.44
CA LYS A 32 6.62 -0.32 -6.16
C LYS A 32 6.48 0.99 -5.38
N ILE A 33 6.13 0.88 -4.10
CA ILE A 33 5.94 2.02 -3.22
C ILE A 33 6.95 1.93 -2.08
N GLY A 34 7.89 2.87 -2.02
CA GLY A 34 8.82 2.93 -0.90
C GLY A 34 8.05 3.16 0.40
N LEU A 35 8.50 2.56 1.49
CA LEU A 35 7.78 2.70 2.77
C LEU A 35 7.69 4.15 3.23
N ASN A 36 8.69 4.96 2.91
CA ASN A 36 8.65 6.38 3.25
C ASN A 36 7.70 7.19 2.36
N GLU A 37 7.20 6.58 1.29
CA GLU A 37 6.23 7.22 0.38
C GLU A 37 4.84 6.62 0.51
N LEU A 38 4.66 5.66 1.40
CA LEU A 38 3.39 4.96 1.59
C LEU A 38 2.43 5.83 2.38
N ASN A 39 1.41 6.37 1.69
CA ASN A 39 0.42 7.27 2.30
C ASN A 39 -1.02 6.80 2.15
N TYR A 40 -1.28 5.89 1.22
CA TYR A 40 -2.64 5.47 0.91
C TYR A 40 -2.77 3.95 1.00
N TRP A 41 -3.75 3.49 1.73
CA TRP A 41 -4.02 2.06 1.85
C TRP A 41 -5.48 1.84 2.27
N ASN A 42 -5.94 0.60 2.13
CA ASN A 42 -7.27 0.20 2.55
C ASN A 42 -7.14 -0.77 3.73
N VAL A 43 -7.70 -0.38 4.87
CA VAL A 43 -7.61 -1.19 6.09
C VAL A 43 -8.42 -2.48 5.96
N ASP A 44 -9.59 -2.41 5.38
CA ASP A 44 -10.47 -3.57 5.24
C ASP A 44 -9.87 -4.62 4.30
N LEU A 45 -9.30 -4.17 3.19
CA LEU A 45 -8.70 -5.06 2.19
C LEU A 45 -7.22 -5.31 2.43
N GLN A 46 -6.62 -4.56 3.34
CA GLN A 46 -5.18 -4.66 3.65
C GLN A 46 -4.33 -4.52 2.38
N GLU A 47 -4.58 -3.44 1.64
CA GLU A 47 -3.91 -3.16 0.36
C GLU A 47 -3.31 -1.77 0.35
N PRO A 48 -2.08 -1.61 -0.16
CA PRO A 48 -1.50 -0.28 -0.36
C PRO A 48 -1.86 0.27 -1.73
N TYR A 49 -1.84 1.59 -1.86
CA TYR A 49 -2.06 2.27 -3.13
C TYR A 49 -0.94 3.27 -3.38
N TYR A 50 -0.46 3.33 -4.62
CA TYR A 50 0.65 4.20 -4.98
C TYR A 50 0.34 5.68 -4.78
N SER A 51 -0.90 6.08 -5.11
CA SER A 51 -1.34 7.45 -4.95
C SER A 51 -2.85 7.48 -4.70
N TYR A 52 -3.39 8.68 -4.46
CA TYR A 52 -4.82 8.81 -4.27
C TYR A 52 -5.61 8.41 -5.53
N ILE A 53 -4.98 8.50 -6.70
CA ILE A 53 -5.62 8.09 -7.95
C ILE A 53 -5.92 6.60 -7.94
N GLU A 54 -4.95 5.80 -7.53
CA GLU A 54 -5.16 4.35 -7.42
C GLU A 54 -6.18 4.01 -6.33
N ALA A 55 -6.11 4.70 -5.20
CA ALA A 55 -7.08 4.51 -4.13
C ALA A 55 -8.49 4.85 -4.61
N PHE A 56 -8.62 5.90 -5.39
CA PHE A 56 -9.90 6.34 -5.96
C PHE A 56 -10.44 5.30 -6.95
N LYS A 57 -9.57 4.76 -7.80
CA LYS A 57 -9.96 3.74 -8.77
C LYS A 57 -10.51 2.50 -8.09
N LYS A 58 -9.87 2.07 -7.00
CA LYS A 58 -10.35 0.92 -6.25
C LYS A 58 -11.72 1.18 -5.65
N ARG A 59 -11.91 2.38 -5.11
CA ARG A 59 -13.17 2.78 -4.54
C ARG A 59 -14.29 2.77 -5.58
N ASP A 60 -13.99 3.25 -6.79
CA ASP A 60 -14.97 3.25 -7.89
C ASP A 60 -15.40 1.83 -8.27
N LYS A 61 -14.45 0.90 -8.29
CA LYS A 61 -14.75 -0.49 -8.64
C LYS A 61 -15.65 -1.17 -7.61
N LEU A 62 -15.65 -0.69 -6.37
CA LEU A 62 -16.44 -1.28 -5.31
C LEU A 62 -17.87 -0.78 -5.26
N LYS A 63 -18.21 0.20 -6.07
CA LYS A 63 -19.57 0.73 -6.15
C LYS A 63 -20.49 -0.22 -6.89
#